data_9778ecbc4f47a5fee9f8808682431690
#
_entry.id   9778ecbc4f47a5fee9f8808682431690
#
_cell.length_a   1.000
_cell.length_b   1.000
_cell.length_c   1.000
_cell.angle_alpha   90.00
_cell.angle_beta   90.00
_cell.angle_gamma   90.00
#
_symmetry.space_group_name_H-M   'P 1'
#
loop_
_entity.id
_entity.type
_entity.pdbx_description
1 polymer ?
#
loop_
_entity_poly.entity_id
_entity_poly.type
_entity_poly.pdbx_seq_one_letter_code
_entity_poly.pdbx_strand_id
1 'polypeptide(L)'
;MNLFDKPANLDLTDKNILVTGGTGSYGSTMLHMLLAHYPSISSLTVFSRDEFKQLELYNQIPEHMKSKVHFVLGDIRDNEAVTAIFKKKIHIIIHAAALKHISFSESNPTEFIKTNIYGSKNIFDAANAFGVEKCLVVSSDKAAAASNTYGRTKAEMERLMHIAQSANKCKFSAIRFGNFWGSRGSVVPQFLVQFAQKNEVQLFNETSTRFFITLEDAVRFSLKAMDTMLGGEIFIPKLPSIYIKHIAQAVAGNAITLITNRKGEKTHENLLAEPEIVQTLENDFCYILTNNDHDLQSFKKAHQASVLTSFALLKSDTNMFKLSLDEVKTLISEYRKKHSLSLGLFHSNYYRSTNS
;
A
#
# COMPACT_ATOMS: atom_id res chain seq x y z
N MET A 1 -5.03 -5.37 15.33
CA MET A 1 -3.90 -6.18 14.84
C MET A 1 -2.63 -5.42 15.16
N ASN A 2 -1.69 -6.01 15.85
CA ASN A 2 -0.33 -5.47 16.03
C ASN A 2 0.63 -6.53 15.49
N LEU A 3 0.78 -6.56 14.17
CA LEU A 3 1.61 -7.58 13.50
C LEU A 3 3.11 -7.26 13.61
N PHE A 4 3.47 -6.00 13.87
CA PHE A 4 4.84 -5.52 13.85
C PHE A 4 5.11 -4.57 15.02
N ASP A 5 5.26 -5.13 16.25
CA ASP A 5 5.37 -4.34 17.49
C ASP A 5 6.71 -3.62 17.69
N LYS A 6 7.78 -4.09 17.05
CA LYS A 6 9.10 -3.47 17.23
C LYS A 6 9.32 -2.37 16.20
N PRO A 7 9.69 -1.14 16.62
CA PRO A 7 10.12 -0.11 15.70
C PRO A 7 11.37 -0.57 14.93
N ALA A 8 11.50 -0.12 13.68
CA ALA A 8 12.73 -0.33 12.91
C ALA A 8 13.87 0.48 13.54
N ASN A 9 15.09 -0.07 13.55
CA ASN A 9 16.30 0.65 13.97
C ASN A 9 16.81 1.58 12.85
N LEU A 10 15.91 2.06 11.99
CA LEU A 10 16.21 2.86 10.82
C LEU A 10 16.71 4.25 11.25
N ASP A 11 17.96 4.57 10.89
CA ASP A 11 18.50 5.92 11.09
C ASP A 11 18.06 6.85 9.96
N LEU A 12 17.21 7.80 10.30
CA LEU A 12 16.70 8.84 9.40
C LEU A 12 17.23 10.23 9.77
N THR A 13 18.25 10.32 10.62
CA THR A 13 18.86 11.59 11.04
C THR A 13 19.34 12.36 9.81
N ASP A 14 18.95 13.64 9.73
CA ASP A 14 19.28 14.58 8.66
C ASP A 14 18.84 14.15 7.24
N LYS A 15 17.96 13.16 7.12
CA LYS A 15 17.45 12.71 5.82
C LYS A 15 16.30 13.60 5.33
N ASN A 16 16.31 13.88 4.03
CA ASN A 16 15.20 14.45 3.29
C ASN A 16 14.43 13.32 2.62
N ILE A 17 13.16 13.19 2.92
CA ILE A 17 12.32 12.09 2.47
C ILE A 17 11.21 12.60 1.54
N LEU A 18 11.04 11.97 0.38
CA LEU A 18 9.95 12.22 -0.54
C LEU A 18 8.89 11.12 -0.37
N VAL A 19 7.63 11.53 -0.17
CA VAL A 19 6.47 10.63 -0.17
C VAL A 19 5.56 10.99 -1.35
N THR A 20 5.60 10.20 -2.41
CA THR A 20 4.66 10.37 -3.52
C THR A 20 3.31 9.74 -3.17
N GLY A 21 2.21 10.36 -3.58
CA GLY A 21 0.88 9.93 -3.14
C GLY A 21 0.66 10.13 -1.63
N GLY A 22 1.39 11.06 -1.03
CA GLY A 22 1.39 11.28 0.42
C GLY A 22 0.04 11.70 1.01
N THR A 23 -0.90 12.20 0.20
CA THR A 23 -2.27 12.50 0.62
C THR A 23 -3.21 11.28 0.59
N GLY A 24 -2.75 10.12 0.10
CA GLY A 24 -3.45 8.83 0.17
C GLY A 24 -3.50 8.28 1.60
N SER A 25 -4.37 7.28 1.88
CA SER A 25 -4.49 6.70 3.23
C SER A 25 -3.14 6.17 3.76
N TYR A 26 -2.39 5.42 2.95
CA TYR A 26 -1.07 4.94 3.33
C TYR A 26 -0.06 6.09 3.49
N GLY A 27 0.01 7.00 2.51
CA GLY A 27 0.97 8.11 2.52
C GLY A 27 0.77 9.07 3.69
N SER A 28 -0.47 9.40 4.04
CA SER A 28 -0.77 10.24 5.22
C SER A 28 -0.41 9.55 6.53
N THR A 29 -0.69 8.24 6.66
CA THR A 29 -0.26 7.47 7.84
C THR A 29 1.27 7.42 7.92
N MET A 30 1.97 7.22 6.80
CA MET A 30 3.44 7.26 6.74
C MET A 30 3.98 8.60 7.22
N LEU A 31 3.42 9.73 6.72
CA LEU A 31 3.82 11.07 7.13
C LEU A 31 3.67 11.26 8.65
N HIS A 32 2.51 10.94 9.21
CA HIS A 32 2.28 11.10 10.65
C HIS A 32 3.21 10.23 11.50
N MET A 33 3.45 8.98 11.10
CA MET A 33 4.35 8.09 11.82
C MET A 33 5.82 8.51 11.71
N LEU A 34 6.27 9.01 10.57
CA LEU A 34 7.62 9.55 10.42
C LEU A 34 7.81 10.76 11.33
N LEU A 35 6.87 11.70 11.34
CA LEU A 35 6.93 12.87 12.23
C LEU A 35 6.92 12.49 13.70
N ALA A 36 6.10 11.51 14.10
CA ALA A 36 5.97 11.10 15.50
C ALA A 36 7.19 10.32 16.04
N HIS A 37 7.80 9.46 15.22
CA HIS A 37 8.81 8.51 15.68
C HIS A 37 10.24 8.85 15.25
N TYR A 38 10.42 9.75 14.27
CA TYR A 38 11.73 10.14 13.73
C TYR A 38 11.89 11.66 13.70
N PRO A 39 11.94 12.33 14.86
CA PRO A 39 12.01 13.79 14.94
C PRO A 39 13.31 14.38 14.39
N SER A 40 14.35 13.57 14.19
CA SER A 40 15.64 13.96 13.62
C SER A 40 15.66 14.05 12.09
N ILE A 41 14.56 13.70 11.38
CA ILE A 41 14.49 13.92 9.93
C ILE A 41 14.66 15.41 9.60
N SER A 42 15.41 15.70 8.55
CA SER A 42 15.59 17.07 8.08
C SER A 42 14.33 17.64 7.43
N SER A 43 13.74 16.91 6.47
CA SER A 43 12.49 17.32 5.82
C SER A 43 11.69 16.17 5.25
N LEU A 44 10.38 16.38 5.13
CA LEU A 44 9.42 15.52 4.44
C LEU A 44 8.76 16.27 3.30
N THR A 45 8.91 15.78 2.08
CA THR A 45 8.22 16.33 0.91
C THR A 45 7.03 15.43 0.55
N VAL A 46 5.84 15.99 0.51
CA VAL A 46 4.59 15.34 0.09
C VAL A 46 4.29 15.76 -1.33
N PHE A 47 4.35 14.81 -2.27
CA PHE A 47 4.05 15.07 -3.68
C PHE A 47 2.75 14.39 -4.09
N SER A 48 1.75 15.17 -4.51
CA SER A 48 0.44 14.66 -4.93
C SER A 48 -0.31 15.67 -5.79
N ARG A 49 -1.38 15.21 -6.47
CA ARG A 49 -2.15 16.00 -7.45
C ARG A 49 -3.29 16.82 -6.86
N ASP A 50 -3.70 16.52 -5.65
CA ASP A 50 -4.96 17.01 -5.05
C ASP A 50 -4.64 18.08 -4.00
N GLU A 51 -4.85 19.35 -4.37
CA GLU A 51 -4.62 20.51 -3.52
C GLU A 51 -5.47 20.47 -2.24
N PHE A 52 -6.73 20.11 -2.37
CA PHE A 52 -7.63 20.06 -1.21
C PHE A 52 -7.15 19.05 -0.16
N LYS A 53 -6.77 17.84 -0.59
CA LYS A 53 -6.22 16.84 0.32
C LYS A 53 -4.86 17.23 0.90
N GLN A 54 -4.06 18.01 0.18
CA GLN A 54 -2.83 18.58 0.74
C GLN A 54 -3.15 19.56 1.86
N LEU A 55 -4.11 20.46 1.65
CA LEU A 55 -4.55 21.41 2.67
C LEU A 55 -5.15 20.71 3.90
N GLU A 56 -6.02 19.69 3.70
CA GLU A 56 -6.54 18.88 4.80
C GLU A 56 -5.42 18.22 5.62
N LEU A 57 -4.44 17.64 4.94
CA LEU A 57 -3.32 16.98 5.60
C LEU A 57 -2.41 17.99 6.31
N TYR A 58 -2.13 19.15 5.71
CA TYR A 58 -1.37 20.24 6.33
C TYR A 58 -2.00 20.70 7.65
N ASN A 59 -3.32 20.83 7.69
CA ASN A 59 -4.05 21.25 8.89
C ASN A 59 -4.01 20.20 10.02
N GLN A 60 -3.70 18.96 9.72
CA GLN A 60 -3.54 17.88 10.72
C GLN A 60 -2.13 17.80 11.31
N ILE A 61 -1.16 18.52 10.74
CA ILE A 61 0.23 18.51 11.22
C ILE A 61 0.37 19.43 12.43
N PRO A 62 0.97 18.96 13.53
CA PRO A 62 1.27 19.80 14.68
C PRO A 62 2.12 21.03 14.28
N GLU A 63 1.79 22.20 14.83
CA GLU A 63 2.40 23.48 14.41
C GLU A 63 3.94 23.44 14.44
N HIS A 64 4.52 22.88 15.51
CA HIS A 64 5.97 22.78 15.69
C HIS A 64 6.68 21.85 14.68
N MET A 65 5.93 21.05 13.90
CA MET A 65 6.46 20.15 12.87
C MET A 65 6.23 20.67 11.45
N LYS A 66 5.39 21.69 11.27
CA LYS A 66 5.04 22.21 9.93
C LYS A 66 6.25 22.68 9.14
N SER A 67 7.25 23.25 9.79
CA SER A 67 8.47 23.73 9.13
C SER A 67 9.28 22.61 8.45
N LYS A 68 9.08 21.35 8.88
CA LYS A 68 9.76 20.19 8.27
C LYS A 68 9.00 19.60 7.09
N VAL A 69 7.71 19.95 6.87
CA VAL A 69 6.86 19.34 5.84
C VAL A 69 6.66 20.29 4.67
N HIS A 70 7.02 19.84 3.48
CA HIS A 70 6.86 20.59 2.24
C HIS A 70 5.82 19.92 1.35
N PHE A 71 4.73 20.60 1.06
CA PHE A 71 3.72 20.14 0.13
C PHE A 71 4.06 20.64 -1.27
N VAL A 72 4.15 19.71 -2.23
CA VAL A 72 4.41 20.01 -3.65
C VAL A 72 3.24 19.44 -4.47
N LEU A 73 2.54 20.34 -5.13
CA LEU A 73 1.46 19.98 -6.05
C LEU A 73 2.05 19.55 -7.39
N GLY A 74 1.63 18.39 -7.89
CA GLY A 74 2.05 17.92 -9.20
C GLY A 74 1.68 16.45 -9.45
N ASP A 75 1.91 16.00 -10.68
CA ASP A 75 1.60 14.66 -11.15
C ASP A 75 2.88 13.89 -11.47
N ILE A 76 2.98 12.63 -11.01
CA ILE A 76 4.13 11.76 -11.31
C ILE A 76 4.26 11.45 -12.82
N ARG A 77 3.21 11.64 -13.61
CA ARG A 77 3.21 11.48 -15.07
C ARG A 77 3.96 12.62 -15.78
N ASP A 78 4.10 13.76 -15.12
CA ASP A 78 4.82 14.92 -15.60
C ASP A 78 6.29 14.84 -15.14
N ASN A 79 7.18 14.58 -16.10
CA ASN A 79 8.60 14.43 -15.83
C ASN A 79 9.26 15.74 -15.37
N GLU A 80 8.78 16.90 -15.84
CA GLU A 80 9.29 18.20 -15.41
C GLU A 80 8.92 18.48 -13.95
N ALA A 81 7.65 18.23 -13.59
CA ALA A 81 7.20 18.35 -12.21
C ALA A 81 7.95 17.40 -11.27
N VAL A 82 8.19 16.14 -11.70
CA VAL A 82 9.01 15.18 -10.94
C VAL A 82 10.43 15.69 -10.78
N THR A 83 11.09 16.10 -11.85
CA THR A 83 12.49 16.59 -11.83
C THR A 83 12.63 17.82 -10.94
N ALA A 84 11.63 18.71 -10.94
CA ALA A 84 11.66 19.92 -10.12
C ALA A 84 11.73 19.64 -8.60
N ILE A 85 11.23 18.50 -8.12
CA ILE A 85 11.31 18.11 -6.70
C ILE A 85 12.78 17.94 -6.28
N PHE A 86 13.62 17.43 -7.16
CA PHE A 86 15.02 17.11 -6.90
C PHE A 86 15.97 18.31 -6.96
N LYS A 87 15.44 19.55 -7.13
CA LYS A 87 16.20 20.78 -6.88
C LYS A 87 16.71 20.84 -5.42
N LYS A 88 16.00 20.17 -4.50
CA LYS A 88 16.49 19.88 -3.15
C LYS A 88 17.00 18.45 -3.11
N LYS A 89 18.05 18.21 -2.31
CA LYS A 89 18.57 16.84 -2.12
C LYS A 89 17.48 15.96 -1.50
N ILE A 90 17.14 14.87 -2.16
CA ILE A 90 16.27 13.79 -1.63
C ILE A 90 17.15 12.57 -1.35
N HIS A 91 17.07 12.02 -0.13
CA HIS A 91 17.84 10.85 0.27
C HIS A 91 17.03 9.57 0.13
N ILE A 92 15.74 9.65 0.45
CA ILE A 92 14.85 8.48 0.50
C ILE A 92 13.53 8.81 -0.20
N ILE A 93 13.04 7.86 -1.00
CA ILE A 93 11.72 7.93 -1.63
C ILE A 93 10.83 6.83 -1.08
N ILE A 94 9.59 7.19 -0.70
CA ILE A 94 8.49 6.26 -0.45
C ILE A 94 7.47 6.49 -1.57
N HIS A 95 7.48 5.59 -2.56
CA HIS A 95 6.65 5.72 -3.75
C HIS A 95 5.32 5.00 -3.56
N ALA A 96 4.26 5.76 -3.18
CA ALA A 96 2.91 5.25 -2.97
C ALA A 96 1.85 5.84 -3.92
N ALA A 97 2.25 6.68 -4.86
CA ALA A 97 1.35 7.26 -5.86
C ALA A 97 0.91 6.19 -6.87
N ALA A 98 -0.39 5.90 -6.94
CA ALA A 98 -0.97 4.99 -7.90
C ALA A 98 -2.49 5.19 -8.04
N LEU A 99 -3.07 4.77 -9.16
CA LEU A 99 -4.49 4.47 -9.30
C LEU A 99 -4.73 3.03 -8.86
N LYS A 100 -5.77 2.74 -8.07
CA LYS A 100 -5.95 1.45 -7.39
C LYS A 100 -7.31 0.76 -7.56
N HIS A 101 -8.32 1.45 -8.08
CA HIS A 101 -9.67 0.90 -8.16
C HIS A 101 -9.84 -0.01 -9.39
N ILE A 102 -10.11 -1.31 -9.15
CA ILE A 102 -10.21 -2.34 -10.20
C ILE A 102 -11.27 -1.98 -11.24
N SER A 103 -12.48 -1.60 -10.81
CA SER A 103 -13.56 -1.25 -11.75
C SER A 103 -13.18 -0.10 -12.69
N PHE A 104 -12.51 0.94 -12.16
CA PHE A 104 -12.00 2.04 -12.97
C PHE A 104 -10.84 1.63 -13.86
N SER A 105 -10.03 0.64 -13.46
CA SER A 105 -8.92 0.16 -14.30
C SER A 105 -9.41 -0.52 -15.56
N GLU A 106 -10.53 -1.25 -15.49
CA GLU A 106 -11.10 -1.94 -16.64
C GLU A 106 -11.77 -0.98 -17.64
N SER A 107 -12.32 0.13 -17.15
CA SER A 107 -12.93 1.15 -18.04
C SER A 107 -11.95 2.25 -18.49
N ASN A 108 -10.84 2.45 -17.78
CA ASN A 108 -9.84 3.49 -18.06
C ASN A 108 -8.40 2.95 -18.06
N PRO A 109 -8.08 1.89 -18.84
CA PRO A 109 -6.77 1.22 -18.76
C PRO A 109 -5.60 2.15 -19.05
N THR A 110 -5.75 3.07 -19.99
CA THR A 110 -4.71 4.03 -20.37
C THR A 110 -4.27 4.91 -19.22
N GLU A 111 -5.19 5.38 -18.36
CA GLU A 111 -4.84 6.23 -17.21
C GLU A 111 -4.08 5.43 -16.15
N PHE A 112 -4.41 4.14 -15.97
CA PHE A 112 -3.66 3.25 -15.09
C PHE A 112 -2.25 2.99 -15.61
N ILE A 113 -2.08 2.76 -16.90
CA ILE A 113 -0.77 2.60 -17.55
C ILE A 113 0.07 3.87 -17.37
N LYS A 114 -0.49 5.04 -17.73
CA LYS A 114 0.21 6.32 -17.61
C LYS A 114 0.65 6.59 -16.16
N THR A 115 -0.23 6.33 -15.19
CA THR A 115 0.07 6.65 -13.78
C THR A 115 0.96 5.59 -13.14
N ASN A 116 0.56 4.31 -13.21
CA ASN A 116 1.22 3.25 -12.43
C ASN A 116 2.52 2.76 -13.08
N ILE A 117 2.65 2.88 -14.40
CA ILE A 117 3.84 2.44 -15.16
C ILE A 117 4.73 3.64 -15.46
N TYR A 118 4.28 4.55 -16.33
CA TYR A 118 5.12 5.67 -16.75
C TYR A 118 5.41 6.65 -15.63
N GLY A 119 4.42 6.96 -14.78
CA GLY A 119 4.63 7.80 -13.61
C GLY A 119 5.63 7.19 -12.61
N SER A 120 5.57 5.88 -12.39
CA SER A 120 6.57 5.20 -11.54
C SER A 120 7.95 5.22 -12.19
N LYS A 121 8.03 5.00 -13.52
CA LYS A 121 9.29 5.09 -14.27
C LYS A 121 9.94 6.47 -14.12
N ASN A 122 9.19 7.56 -14.21
CA ASN A 122 9.71 8.92 -14.00
C ASN A 122 10.35 9.06 -12.61
N ILE A 123 9.73 8.51 -11.56
CA ILE A 123 10.29 8.53 -10.20
C ILE A 123 11.57 7.68 -10.12
N PHE A 124 11.61 6.51 -10.75
CA PHE A 124 12.80 5.64 -10.73
C PHE A 124 13.98 6.25 -11.50
N ASP A 125 13.72 6.83 -12.67
CA ASP A 125 14.73 7.53 -13.46
C ASP A 125 15.30 8.71 -12.68
N ALA A 126 14.45 9.52 -12.06
CA ALA A 126 14.88 10.64 -11.24
C ALA A 126 15.66 10.17 -9.99
N ALA A 127 15.25 9.09 -9.33
CA ALA A 127 15.96 8.54 -8.18
C ALA A 127 17.40 8.15 -8.55
N ASN A 128 17.60 7.49 -9.70
CA ASN A 128 18.93 7.14 -10.20
C ASN A 128 19.74 8.38 -10.66
N ALA A 129 19.08 9.33 -11.33
CA ALA A 129 19.74 10.51 -11.87
C ALA A 129 20.26 11.45 -10.76
N PHE A 130 19.51 11.58 -9.67
CA PHE A 130 19.81 12.51 -8.58
C PHE A 130 20.47 11.86 -7.35
N GLY A 131 20.84 10.58 -7.44
CA GLY A 131 21.61 9.87 -6.40
C GLY A 131 20.84 9.69 -5.10
N VAL A 132 19.57 9.27 -5.21
CA VAL A 132 18.76 8.84 -4.07
C VAL A 132 19.35 7.56 -3.47
N GLU A 133 19.40 7.47 -2.15
CA GLU A 133 19.99 6.31 -1.46
C GLU A 133 19.06 5.09 -1.52
N LYS A 134 17.77 5.30 -1.21
CA LYS A 134 16.75 4.24 -1.14
C LYS A 134 15.42 4.69 -1.73
N CYS A 135 14.78 3.83 -2.50
CA CYS A 135 13.43 4.01 -3.03
C CYS A 135 12.57 2.79 -2.68
N LEU A 136 11.65 2.95 -1.75
CA LEU A 136 10.70 1.92 -1.37
C LEU A 136 9.38 2.11 -2.12
N VAL A 137 8.96 1.07 -2.84
CA VAL A 137 7.82 1.11 -3.76
C VAL A 137 6.63 0.33 -3.19
N VAL A 138 5.48 0.97 -3.07
CA VAL A 138 4.26 0.30 -2.61
C VAL A 138 3.59 -0.46 -3.74
N SER A 139 3.59 -1.78 -3.67
CA SER A 139 2.90 -2.69 -4.58
C SER A 139 1.67 -3.34 -3.92
N SER A 140 1.18 -4.42 -4.47
CA SER A 140 -0.07 -5.07 -4.06
C SER A 140 -0.03 -6.58 -4.35
N ASP A 141 -0.74 -7.37 -3.56
CA ASP A 141 -1.06 -8.78 -3.82
C ASP A 141 -1.68 -9.02 -5.21
N LYS A 142 -2.31 -8.00 -5.79
CA LYS A 142 -2.91 -8.06 -7.12
C LYS A 142 -1.88 -8.07 -8.26
N ALA A 143 -0.60 -7.75 -7.98
CA ALA A 143 0.51 -7.94 -8.91
C ALA A 143 0.82 -9.43 -9.10
N ALA A 144 0.68 -10.24 -8.06
CA ALA A 144 0.83 -11.68 -8.14
C ALA A 144 -0.31 -12.31 -8.97
N ALA A 145 0.04 -13.07 -10.02
CA ALA A 145 -0.92 -13.70 -10.94
C ALA A 145 -2.05 -12.74 -11.38
N ALA A 146 -1.68 -11.58 -11.91
CA ALA A 146 -2.56 -10.44 -12.20
C ALA A 146 -3.70 -10.80 -13.17
N SER A 147 -4.97 -10.63 -12.75
CA SER A 147 -6.17 -10.92 -13.54
C SER A 147 -6.86 -9.68 -14.13
N ASN A 148 -6.49 -8.48 -13.67
CA ASN A 148 -7.09 -7.22 -14.07
C ASN A 148 -6.01 -6.17 -14.42
N THR A 149 -6.44 -5.08 -15.06
CA THR A 149 -5.54 -4.00 -15.50
C THR A 149 -4.75 -3.40 -14.35
N TYR A 150 -5.38 -3.15 -13.19
CA TYR A 150 -4.66 -2.64 -12.02
C TYR A 150 -3.51 -3.58 -11.61
N GLY A 151 -3.80 -4.87 -11.41
CA GLY A 151 -2.77 -5.84 -11.05
C GLY A 151 -1.64 -5.92 -12.07
N ARG A 152 -1.97 -5.93 -13.39
CA ARG A 152 -0.98 -5.93 -14.47
C ARG A 152 -0.08 -4.70 -14.43
N THR A 153 -0.64 -3.50 -14.18
CA THR A 153 0.16 -2.28 -14.05
C THR A 153 1.08 -2.31 -12.83
N LYS A 154 0.67 -2.95 -11.73
CA LYS A 154 1.53 -3.12 -10.55
C LYS A 154 2.64 -4.14 -10.80
N ALA A 155 2.35 -5.25 -11.47
CA ALA A 155 3.36 -6.23 -11.87
C ALA A 155 4.41 -5.61 -12.80
N GLU A 156 3.97 -4.81 -13.78
CA GLU A 156 4.91 -4.13 -14.68
C GLU A 156 5.74 -3.06 -13.98
N MET A 157 5.15 -2.34 -13.02
CA MET A 157 5.89 -1.42 -12.15
C MET A 157 7.01 -2.12 -11.36
N GLU A 158 6.76 -3.33 -10.82
CA GLU A 158 7.77 -4.13 -10.13
C GLU A 158 8.91 -4.53 -11.08
N ARG A 159 8.61 -4.89 -12.34
CA ARG A 159 9.63 -5.18 -13.35
C ARG A 159 10.48 -3.96 -13.68
N LEU A 160 9.85 -2.79 -13.85
CA LEU A 160 10.58 -1.52 -14.08
C LEU A 160 11.46 -1.15 -12.88
N MET A 161 11.01 -1.44 -11.66
CA MET A 161 11.82 -1.27 -10.46
C MET A 161 13.10 -2.14 -10.51
N HIS A 162 12.97 -3.41 -10.90
CA HIS A 162 14.15 -4.29 -11.06
C HIS A 162 15.11 -3.77 -12.13
N ILE A 163 14.59 -3.27 -13.27
CA ILE A 163 15.43 -2.64 -14.31
C ILE A 163 16.13 -1.40 -13.75
N ALA A 164 15.43 -0.55 -12.98
CA ALA A 164 16.02 0.61 -12.36
C ALA A 164 17.11 0.24 -11.33
N GLN A 165 16.92 -0.86 -10.59
CA GLN A 165 17.91 -1.40 -9.66
C GLN A 165 19.20 -1.82 -10.36
N SER A 166 19.15 -2.35 -11.58
CA SER A 166 20.33 -2.80 -12.33
C SER A 166 21.33 -1.66 -12.62
N ALA A 167 20.88 -0.40 -12.58
CA ALA A 167 21.79 0.75 -12.65
C ALA A 167 22.67 0.92 -11.40
N ASN A 168 22.33 0.26 -10.30
CA ASN A 168 23.06 0.21 -9.02
C ASN A 168 23.44 1.58 -8.42
N LYS A 169 22.61 2.61 -8.65
CA LYS A 169 22.80 3.98 -8.12
C LYS A 169 21.91 4.25 -6.91
N CYS A 170 20.66 3.78 -6.95
CA CYS A 170 19.71 3.83 -5.87
C CYS A 170 19.33 2.38 -5.49
N LYS A 171 19.12 2.10 -4.21
CA LYS A 171 18.56 0.82 -3.77
C LYS A 171 17.03 0.86 -3.92
N PHE A 172 16.50 0.05 -4.83
CA PHE A 172 15.07 -0.08 -5.03
C PHE A 172 14.56 -1.38 -4.42
N SER A 173 13.47 -1.32 -3.66
CA SER A 173 12.72 -2.51 -3.23
C SER A 173 11.24 -2.21 -3.22
N ALA A 174 10.41 -3.24 -3.39
CA ALA A 174 8.96 -3.08 -3.33
C ALA A 174 8.37 -3.80 -2.12
N ILE A 175 7.12 -3.46 -1.78
CA ILE A 175 6.33 -4.19 -0.81
C ILE A 175 4.99 -4.55 -1.44
N ARG A 176 4.63 -5.84 -1.46
CA ARG A 176 3.29 -6.31 -1.81
C ARG A 176 2.43 -6.37 -0.57
N PHE A 177 1.47 -5.48 -0.47
CA PHE A 177 0.46 -5.52 0.58
C PHE A 177 -0.83 -6.19 0.10
N GLY A 178 -1.58 -6.76 1.04
CA GLY A 178 -2.99 -7.05 0.89
C GLY A 178 -3.85 -5.78 0.95
N ASN A 179 -5.12 -5.94 1.29
CA ASN A 179 -6.05 -4.81 1.43
C ASN A 179 -5.76 -4.03 2.71
N PHE A 180 -5.67 -2.72 2.61
CA PHE A 180 -5.55 -1.86 3.79
C PHE A 180 -6.90 -1.75 4.51
N TRP A 181 -6.94 -2.19 5.78
CA TRP A 181 -8.13 -2.12 6.62
C TRP A 181 -8.62 -0.68 6.77
N GLY A 182 -9.86 -0.42 6.40
CA GLY A 182 -10.48 0.89 6.57
C GLY A 182 -9.92 2.02 5.69
N SER A 183 -9.08 1.73 4.69
CA SER A 183 -8.59 2.77 3.77
C SER A 183 -9.72 3.38 2.95
N ARG A 184 -9.54 4.64 2.52
CA ARG A 184 -10.54 5.37 1.71
C ARG A 184 -10.94 4.56 0.47
N GLY A 185 -12.26 4.39 0.26
CA GLY A 185 -12.84 3.64 -0.84
C GLY A 185 -12.66 2.12 -0.75
N SER A 186 -12.20 1.57 0.39
CA SER A 186 -12.13 0.13 0.62
C SER A 186 -13.46 -0.45 1.13
N VAL A 187 -13.53 -1.79 1.21
CA VAL A 187 -14.76 -2.53 1.54
C VAL A 187 -15.36 -2.14 2.89
N VAL A 188 -14.55 -1.91 3.93
CA VAL A 188 -15.03 -1.57 5.28
C VAL A 188 -15.83 -0.26 5.29
N PRO A 189 -15.27 0.91 4.89
CA PRO A 189 -16.05 2.14 4.83
C PRO A 189 -17.21 2.07 3.83
N GLN A 190 -17.07 1.34 2.70
CA GLN A 190 -18.17 1.16 1.75
C GLN A 190 -19.35 0.43 2.38
N PHE A 191 -19.12 -0.68 3.10
CA PHE A 191 -20.20 -1.43 3.76
C PHE A 191 -20.87 -0.63 4.87
N LEU A 192 -20.09 0.14 5.65
CA LEU A 192 -20.66 1.03 6.66
C LEU A 192 -21.57 2.10 6.05
N VAL A 193 -21.16 2.71 4.94
CA VAL A 193 -21.99 3.70 4.22
C VAL A 193 -23.23 3.04 3.62
N GLN A 194 -23.11 1.89 2.97
CA GLN A 194 -24.26 1.17 2.41
C GLN A 194 -25.28 0.83 3.50
N PHE A 195 -24.81 0.29 4.63
CA PHE A 195 -25.70 -0.08 5.73
C PHE A 195 -26.40 1.15 6.35
N ALA A 196 -25.68 2.26 6.51
CA ALA A 196 -26.27 3.50 7.01
C ALA A 196 -27.35 4.08 6.08
N GLN A 197 -27.24 3.86 4.77
CA GLN A 197 -28.15 4.42 3.77
C GLN A 197 -29.33 3.51 3.43
N LYS A 198 -29.09 2.20 3.36
CA LYS A 198 -30.03 1.23 2.81
C LYS A 198 -30.48 0.17 3.82
N ASN A 199 -29.90 0.17 5.04
CA ASN A 199 -30.04 -0.92 6.03
C ASN A 199 -29.67 -2.30 5.49
N GLU A 200 -28.88 -2.37 4.43
CA GLU A 200 -28.36 -3.60 3.82
C GLU A 200 -26.95 -3.39 3.28
N VAL A 201 -26.23 -4.49 3.07
CA VAL A 201 -24.91 -4.52 2.45
C VAL A 201 -24.96 -5.42 1.21
N GLN A 202 -24.42 -4.94 0.10
CA GLN A 202 -24.33 -5.67 -1.14
C GLN A 202 -23.01 -6.46 -1.21
N LEU A 203 -23.11 -7.76 -1.37
CA LEU A 203 -21.99 -8.70 -1.45
C LEU A 203 -21.94 -9.35 -2.84
N PHE A 204 -20.78 -9.35 -3.49
CA PHE A 204 -20.61 -9.95 -4.82
C PHE A 204 -20.46 -11.47 -4.78
N ASN A 205 -19.83 -12.01 -3.74
CA ASN A 205 -19.55 -13.44 -3.61
C ASN A 205 -19.32 -13.80 -2.13
N GLU A 206 -19.99 -14.85 -1.66
CA GLU A 206 -19.92 -15.30 -0.26
C GLU A 206 -18.59 -15.97 0.10
N THR A 207 -17.89 -16.55 -0.89
CA THR A 207 -16.64 -17.28 -0.69
C THR A 207 -15.39 -16.43 -0.84
N SER A 208 -15.54 -15.17 -1.27
CA SER A 208 -14.40 -14.28 -1.51
C SER A 208 -13.59 -14.03 -0.24
N THR A 209 -12.28 -14.19 -0.36
CA THR A 209 -11.31 -13.92 0.71
C THR A 209 -10.28 -12.90 0.27
N ARG A 210 -9.76 -12.12 1.21
CA ARG A 210 -8.69 -11.13 0.98
C ARG A 210 -7.69 -11.17 2.14
N PHE A 211 -6.45 -10.85 1.85
CA PHE A 211 -5.46 -10.51 2.87
C PHE A 211 -5.70 -9.09 3.36
N PHE A 212 -5.51 -8.88 4.68
CA PHE A 212 -5.69 -7.56 5.28
C PHE A 212 -4.51 -7.18 6.17
N ILE A 213 -4.25 -5.87 6.19
CA ILE A 213 -3.28 -5.23 7.06
C ILE A 213 -3.82 -3.86 7.50
N THR A 214 -3.53 -3.42 8.75
CA THR A 214 -3.82 -2.05 9.17
C THR A 214 -2.86 -1.07 8.48
N LEU A 215 -3.23 0.20 8.39
CA LEU A 215 -2.35 1.22 7.81
C LEU A 215 -1.10 1.42 8.67
N GLU A 216 -1.25 1.38 9.97
CA GLU A 216 -0.17 1.49 10.94
C GLU A 216 0.82 0.32 10.82
N ASP A 217 0.34 -0.92 10.75
CA ASP A 217 1.19 -2.10 10.55
C ASP A 217 1.89 -2.09 9.19
N ALA A 218 1.20 -1.62 8.14
CA ALA A 218 1.80 -1.48 6.82
C ALA A 218 2.97 -0.47 6.84
N VAL A 219 2.83 0.64 7.56
CA VAL A 219 3.91 1.61 7.71
C VAL A 219 5.06 1.04 8.54
N ARG A 220 4.79 0.39 9.68
CA ARG A 220 5.82 -0.27 10.49
C ARG A 220 6.60 -1.30 9.68
N PHE A 221 5.89 -2.13 8.91
CA PHE A 221 6.52 -3.09 8.02
C PHE A 221 7.39 -2.41 6.95
N SER A 222 6.90 -1.30 6.36
CA SER A 222 7.66 -0.54 5.36
C SER A 222 8.96 0.03 5.92
N LEU A 223 8.92 0.57 7.13
CA LEU A 223 10.12 1.10 7.79
C LEU A 223 11.10 -0.03 8.10
N LYS A 224 10.62 -1.21 8.52
CA LYS A 224 11.45 -2.39 8.74
C LYS A 224 12.06 -2.92 7.43
N ALA A 225 11.31 -2.99 6.34
CA ALA A 225 11.81 -3.35 5.03
C ALA A 225 12.87 -2.35 4.53
N MET A 226 12.63 -1.04 4.73
CA MET A 226 13.57 0.02 4.37
C MET A 226 14.88 -0.06 5.17
N ASP A 227 14.82 -0.49 6.42
CA ASP A 227 16.01 -0.71 7.26
C ASP A 227 16.92 -1.79 6.66
N THR A 228 16.32 -2.91 6.25
CA THR A 228 17.05 -4.13 5.83
C THR A 228 17.26 -4.27 4.33
N MET A 229 16.60 -3.46 3.48
CA MET A 229 16.69 -3.62 2.03
C MET A 229 18.10 -3.47 1.48
N LEU A 230 18.48 -4.38 0.60
CA LEU A 230 19.74 -4.37 -0.17
C LEU A 230 19.54 -3.81 -1.57
N GLY A 231 18.33 -3.91 -2.11
CA GLY A 231 17.91 -3.53 -3.46
C GLY A 231 17.60 -4.75 -4.32
N GLY A 232 16.43 -4.72 -4.98
CA GLY A 232 15.92 -5.79 -5.82
C GLY A 232 14.93 -6.74 -5.13
N GLU A 233 14.69 -6.59 -3.82
CA GLU A 233 13.71 -7.42 -3.12
C GLU A 233 12.28 -6.91 -3.30
N ILE A 234 11.34 -7.83 -3.31
CA ILE A 234 9.93 -7.56 -3.06
C ILE A 234 9.56 -8.20 -1.72
N PHE A 235 9.37 -7.37 -0.71
CA PHE A 235 8.95 -7.81 0.62
C PHE A 235 7.44 -8.04 0.66
N ILE A 236 7.02 -9.15 1.27
CA ILE A 236 5.61 -9.58 1.33
C ILE A 236 5.31 -9.98 2.77
N PRO A 237 4.61 -9.15 3.56
CA PRO A 237 4.31 -9.48 4.95
C PRO A 237 3.42 -10.72 5.03
N LYS A 238 3.61 -11.53 6.08
CA LYS A 238 2.70 -12.64 6.43
C LYS A 238 1.43 -12.04 7.01
N LEU A 239 0.33 -12.12 6.26
CA LEU A 239 -0.91 -11.43 6.55
C LEU A 239 -2.04 -12.39 6.93
N PRO A 240 -2.94 -11.98 7.83
CA PRO A 240 -4.21 -12.66 8.02
C PRO A 240 -5.09 -12.50 6.78
N SER A 241 -5.93 -13.50 6.53
CA SER A 241 -7.01 -13.41 5.55
C SER A 241 -8.38 -13.33 6.23
N ILE A 242 -9.35 -12.75 5.52
CA ILE A 242 -10.73 -12.57 5.99
C ILE A 242 -11.67 -12.95 4.85
N TYR A 243 -12.75 -13.67 5.16
CA TYR A 243 -13.91 -13.77 4.27
C TYR A 243 -14.59 -12.40 4.19
N ILE A 244 -14.83 -11.89 2.99
CA ILE A 244 -15.53 -10.60 2.80
C ILE A 244 -16.95 -10.68 3.40
N LYS A 245 -17.57 -11.85 3.38
CA LYS A 245 -18.84 -12.13 4.06
C LYS A 245 -18.78 -11.81 5.57
N HIS A 246 -17.68 -12.13 6.26
CA HIS A 246 -17.55 -11.81 7.69
C HIS A 246 -17.55 -10.30 7.94
N ILE A 247 -16.98 -9.49 7.04
CA ILE A 247 -17.06 -8.02 7.13
C ILE A 247 -18.49 -7.55 6.94
N ALA A 248 -19.21 -8.09 5.94
CA ALA A 248 -20.61 -7.78 5.71
C ALA A 248 -21.48 -8.16 6.93
N GLN A 249 -21.29 -9.36 7.49
CA GLN A 249 -21.99 -9.82 8.69
C GLN A 249 -21.67 -8.98 9.94
N ALA A 250 -20.41 -8.57 10.12
CA ALA A 250 -20.00 -7.71 11.24
C ALA A 250 -20.62 -6.29 11.15
N VAL A 251 -20.92 -5.83 9.94
CA VAL A 251 -21.53 -4.51 9.70
C VAL A 251 -23.06 -4.58 9.78
N ALA A 252 -23.70 -5.55 9.11
CA ALA A 252 -25.12 -5.58 8.80
C ALA A 252 -25.88 -6.83 9.34
N GLY A 253 -25.20 -7.73 10.05
CA GLY A 253 -25.80 -8.98 10.49
C GLY A 253 -26.24 -9.83 9.29
N ASN A 254 -27.52 -10.14 9.21
CA ASN A 254 -28.12 -10.91 8.12
C ASN A 254 -28.65 -10.05 6.97
N ALA A 255 -28.58 -8.72 7.06
CA ALA A 255 -29.06 -7.80 6.02
C ALA A 255 -28.04 -7.70 4.86
N ILE A 256 -27.86 -8.81 4.15
CA ILE A 256 -26.89 -8.97 3.07
C ILE A 256 -27.63 -9.41 1.80
N THR A 257 -27.43 -8.64 0.71
CA THR A 257 -27.97 -8.95 -0.61
C THR A 257 -26.85 -9.37 -1.55
N LEU A 258 -27.00 -10.52 -2.22
CA LEU A 258 -26.04 -10.95 -3.24
C LEU A 258 -26.33 -10.24 -4.55
N ILE A 259 -25.27 -9.70 -5.15
CA ILE A 259 -25.32 -9.02 -6.43
C ILE A 259 -24.31 -9.64 -7.42
N THR A 260 -24.44 -9.30 -8.70
CA THR A 260 -23.57 -9.83 -9.75
C THR A 260 -22.10 -9.43 -9.51
N ASN A 261 -21.17 -10.38 -9.73
CA ASN A 261 -19.73 -10.16 -9.60
C ASN A 261 -19.23 -9.00 -10.44
N ARG A 262 -18.27 -8.24 -9.89
CA ARG A 262 -17.55 -7.21 -10.63
C ARG A 262 -16.56 -7.84 -11.59
N LYS A 263 -16.52 -7.33 -12.81
CA LYS A 263 -15.53 -7.72 -13.82
C LYS A 263 -14.11 -7.47 -13.29
N GLY A 264 -13.22 -8.45 -13.44
CA GLY A 264 -11.80 -8.33 -13.08
C GLY A 264 -11.48 -8.64 -11.61
N GLU A 265 -12.46 -8.87 -10.73
CA GLU A 265 -12.19 -9.29 -9.35
C GLU A 265 -11.98 -10.81 -9.25
N LYS A 266 -10.93 -11.21 -8.51
CA LYS A 266 -10.70 -12.61 -8.13
C LYS A 266 -11.57 -13.01 -6.94
N THR A 267 -11.95 -14.28 -6.85
CA THR A 267 -12.56 -14.83 -5.63
C THR A 267 -11.55 -14.85 -4.48
N HIS A 268 -10.32 -15.29 -4.74
CA HIS A 268 -9.23 -15.37 -3.77
C HIS A 268 -7.99 -14.66 -4.31
N GLU A 269 -7.20 -14.05 -3.43
CA GLU A 269 -5.95 -13.38 -3.80
C GLU A 269 -4.73 -14.26 -3.48
N ASN A 270 -3.64 -14.02 -4.20
CA ASN A 270 -2.36 -14.67 -4.00
C ASN A 270 -1.31 -13.63 -3.57
N LEU A 271 -0.45 -13.99 -2.61
CA LEU A 271 0.71 -13.15 -2.25
C LEU A 271 1.86 -13.34 -3.24
N LEU A 272 1.98 -14.55 -3.81
CA LEU A 272 2.98 -14.93 -4.81
C LEU A 272 2.29 -15.64 -5.98
N ALA A 273 2.85 -15.48 -7.18
CA ALA A 273 2.52 -16.32 -8.32
C ALA A 273 3.34 -17.62 -8.24
N GLU A 274 2.84 -18.69 -8.87
CA GLU A 274 3.49 -20.00 -8.83
C GLU A 274 4.96 -19.97 -9.30
N PRO A 275 5.34 -19.29 -10.40
CA PRO A 275 6.73 -19.22 -10.84
C PRO A 275 7.66 -18.44 -9.88
N GLU A 276 7.12 -17.58 -9.03
CA GLU A 276 7.91 -16.73 -8.12
C GLU A 276 8.45 -17.50 -6.91
N ILE A 277 7.89 -18.65 -6.60
CA ILE A 277 8.16 -19.40 -5.37
C ILE A 277 9.62 -19.87 -5.27
N VAL A 278 10.16 -20.36 -6.37
CA VAL A 278 11.56 -20.86 -6.42
C VAL A 278 12.58 -19.77 -6.13
N GLN A 279 12.19 -18.52 -6.25
CA GLN A 279 13.01 -17.32 -6.00
C GLN A 279 12.67 -16.64 -4.68
N THR A 280 11.80 -17.24 -3.86
CA THR A 280 11.29 -16.63 -2.65
C THR A 280 11.99 -17.21 -1.42
N LEU A 281 12.45 -16.30 -0.57
CA LEU A 281 12.95 -16.59 0.77
C LEU A 281 11.83 -16.32 1.79
N GLU A 282 11.97 -16.90 2.95
CA GLU A 282 11.03 -16.80 4.06
C GLU A 282 11.78 -16.60 5.38
N ASN A 283 11.29 -15.66 6.19
CA ASN A 283 11.64 -15.53 7.61
C ASN A 283 10.38 -15.48 8.48
N ASP A 284 10.49 -15.21 9.76
CA ASP A 284 9.39 -15.28 10.72
C ASP A 284 8.22 -14.34 10.38
N PHE A 285 8.47 -13.22 9.70
CA PHE A 285 7.47 -12.16 9.52
C PHE A 285 7.13 -11.84 8.06
N CYS A 286 7.94 -12.29 7.08
CA CYS A 286 7.66 -12.01 5.66
C CYS A 286 8.21 -13.06 4.71
N TYR A 287 7.70 -13.03 3.48
CA TYR A 287 8.31 -13.62 2.31
C TYR A 287 9.11 -12.53 1.57
N ILE A 288 10.22 -12.91 0.95
CA ILE A 288 11.12 -12.02 0.23
C ILE A 288 11.34 -12.63 -1.14
N LEU A 289 10.64 -12.07 -2.14
CA LEU A 289 10.85 -12.46 -3.53
C LEU A 289 12.11 -11.74 -4.03
N THR A 290 13.07 -12.51 -4.54
CA THR A 290 14.33 -12.00 -5.06
C THR A 290 14.35 -12.07 -6.59
N ASN A 291 15.19 -11.27 -7.22
CA ASN A 291 15.44 -11.40 -8.65
C ASN A 291 16.57 -12.41 -8.89
N ASN A 292 16.48 -13.23 -9.94
CA ASN A 292 17.49 -14.24 -10.30
C ASN A 292 18.91 -13.67 -10.49
N ASP A 293 19.03 -12.37 -10.76
CA ASP A 293 20.31 -11.70 -11.00
C ASP A 293 21.09 -11.39 -9.73
N HIS A 294 20.52 -11.67 -8.54
CA HIS A 294 21.17 -11.42 -7.25
C HIS A 294 21.64 -12.74 -6.60
N ASP A 295 22.74 -12.65 -5.87
CA ASP A 295 23.25 -13.75 -5.07
C ASP A 295 22.27 -14.12 -3.94
N LEU A 296 21.52 -15.19 -4.13
CA LEU A 296 20.54 -15.72 -3.18
C LEU A 296 21.15 -15.96 -1.79
N GLN A 297 22.44 -16.30 -1.71
CA GLN A 297 23.12 -16.54 -0.43
C GLN A 297 23.31 -15.24 0.36
N SER A 298 23.64 -14.14 -0.33
CA SER A 298 23.75 -12.82 0.30
C SER A 298 22.42 -12.39 0.91
N PHE A 299 21.31 -12.58 0.18
CA PHE A 299 19.97 -12.28 0.70
C PHE A 299 19.57 -13.18 1.86
N LYS A 300 19.86 -14.50 1.81
CA LYS A 300 19.61 -15.41 2.93
C LYS A 300 20.29 -14.94 4.21
N LYS A 301 21.57 -14.59 4.10
CA LYS A 301 22.36 -14.12 5.26
C LYS A 301 21.85 -12.78 5.79
N ALA A 302 21.63 -11.81 4.90
CA ALA A 302 21.21 -10.45 5.29
C ALA A 302 19.81 -10.42 5.94
N HIS A 303 18.90 -11.23 5.43
CA HIS A 303 17.52 -11.28 5.93
C HIS A 303 17.26 -12.39 6.94
N GLN A 304 18.28 -13.18 7.32
CA GLN A 304 18.15 -14.35 8.20
C GLN A 304 17.00 -15.25 7.73
N ALA A 305 16.96 -15.51 6.42
CA ALA A 305 15.84 -16.17 5.75
C ALA A 305 16.26 -17.53 5.18
N SER A 306 15.29 -18.44 5.05
CA SER A 306 15.43 -19.73 4.37
C SER A 306 14.66 -19.73 3.05
N VAL A 307 14.91 -20.73 2.21
CA VAL A 307 14.11 -20.93 0.99
C VAL A 307 12.68 -21.30 1.38
N LEU A 308 11.71 -20.71 0.72
CA LEU A 308 10.30 -21.02 0.92
C LEU A 308 10.03 -22.49 0.57
N THR A 309 9.44 -23.23 1.52
CA THR A 309 9.18 -24.67 1.37
C THR A 309 7.70 -25.05 1.24
N SER A 310 6.78 -24.13 1.50
CA SER A 310 5.34 -24.41 1.50
C SER A 310 4.50 -23.38 0.75
N PHE A 311 3.62 -23.89 -0.09
CA PHE A 311 2.66 -23.13 -0.91
C PHE A 311 1.36 -22.74 -0.20
N ALA A 312 0.99 -23.50 0.82
CA ALA A 312 -0.36 -23.46 1.37
C ALA A 312 -0.77 -22.10 1.97
N LEU A 313 0.21 -21.29 2.39
CA LEU A 313 -0.02 -20.01 3.08
C LEU A 313 -0.13 -18.80 2.13
N LEU A 314 0.06 -19.01 0.83
CA LEU A 314 0.21 -17.93 -0.15
C LEU A 314 -1.11 -17.51 -0.80
N LYS A 315 -2.20 -18.28 -0.58
CA LYS A 315 -3.53 -17.96 -1.07
C LYS A 315 -4.44 -17.57 0.09
N SER A 316 -5.32 -16.59 -0.14
CA SER A 316 -6.18 -16.06 0.91
C SER A 316 -7.25 -17.04 1.41
N ASP A 317 -7.64 -18.03 0.60
CA ASP A 317 -8.59 -19.07 0.97
C ASP A 317 -7.96 -20.22 1.75
N THR A 318 -6.69 -20.56 1.49
CA THR A 318 -5.97 -21.64 2.17
C THR A 318 -5.09 -21.14 3.31
N ASN A 319 -5.00 -19.83 3.52
CA ASN A 319 -4.22 -19.23 4.60
C ASN A 319 -4.68 -19.74 5.98
N MET A 320 -3.75 -20.30 6.75
CA MET A 320 -4.03 -20.81 8.10
C MET A 320 -4.31 -19.69 9.10
N PHE A 321 -3.75 -18.49 8.87
CA PHE A 321 -4.02 -17.30 9.68
C PHE A 321 -5.26 -16.56 9.14
N LYS A 322 -6.43 -17.14 9.39
CA LYS A 322 -7.72 -16.61 8.94
C LYS A 322 -8.51 -16.09 10.13
N LEU A 323 -8.94 -14.82 10.07
CA LEU A 323 -9.71 -14.23 11.16
C LEU A 323 -11.13 -14.77 11.20
N SER A 324 -11.59 -15.10 12.41
CA SER A 324 -12.95 -15.50 12.71
C SER A 324 -13.93 -14.32 12.58
N LEU A 325 -15.23 -14.61 12.52
CA LEU A 325 -16.26 -13.57 12.49
C LEU A 325 -16.20 -12.67 13.73
N ASP A 326 -15.91 -13.21 14.91
CA ASP A 326 -15.89 -12.42 16.15
C ASP A 326 -14.68 -11.50 16.25
N GLU A 327 -13.53 -11.92 15.75
CA GLU A 327 -12.37 -11.03 15.59
C GLU A 327 -12.68 -9.90 14.60
N VAL A 328 -13.38 -10.20 13.50
CA VAL A 328 -13.81 -9.17 12.52
C VAL A 328 -14.82 -8.20 13.14
N LYS A 329 -15.78 -8.68 13.96
CA LYS A 329 -16.70 -7.80 14.69
C LYS A 329 -15.96 -6.85 15.63
N THR A 330 -14.94 -7.35 16.32
CA THR A 330 -14.08 -6.52 17.18
C THR A 330 -13.39 -5.42 16.39
N LEU A 331 -12.76 -5.76 15.26
CA LEU A 331 -12.13 -4.80 14.36
C LEU A 331 -13.10 -3.74 13.81
N ILE A 332 -14.32 -4.13 13.46
CA ILE A 332 -15.37 -3.21 13.00
C ILE A 332 -15.79 -2.26 14.15
N SER A 333 -15.93 -2.78 15.38
CA SER A 333 -16.26 -1.96 16.54
C SER A 333 -15.16 -0.92 16.84
N GLU A 334 -13.90 -1.32 16.82
CA GLU A 334 -12.74 -0.42 16.97
C GLU A 334 -12.71 0.64 15.87
N TYR A 335 -12.94 0.22 14.61
CA TYR A 335 -13.00 1.14 13.47
C TYR A 335 -14.12 2.18 13.65
N ARG A 336 -15.32 1.76 14.06
CA ARG A 336 -16.45 2.66 14.32
C ARG A 336 -16.12 3.69 15.43
N LYS A 337 -15.51 3.23 16.53
CA LYS A 337 -15.10 4.13 17.64
C LYS A 337 -14.10 5.18 17.18
N LYS A 338 -13.07 4.75 16.42
CA LYS A 338 -12.02 5.65 15.90
C LYS A 338 -12.56 6.69 14.92
N HIS A 339 -13.63 6.37 14.17
CA HIS A 339 -14.17 7.19 13.09
C HIS A 339 -15.59 7.73 13.37
N SER A 340 -16.09 7.63 14.60
CA SER A 340 -17.45 8.04 14.97
C SER A 340 -17.77 9.52 14.64
N LEU A 341 -16.78 10.40 14.75
CA LEU A 341 -16.92 11.82 14.40
C LEU A 341 -16.86 12.08 12.88
N SER A 342 -16.21 11.23 12.11
CA SER A 342 -16.06 11.40 10.66
C SER A 342 -17.20 10.77 9.86
N LEU A 343 -17.93 9.79 10.41
CA LEU A 343 -19.11 9.21 9.75
C LEU A 343 -20.23 10.22 9.52
N GLY A 344 -20.36 11.23 10.41
CA GLY A 344 -21.27 12.36 10.22
C GLY A 344 -20.86 13.30 9.07
N LEU A 345 -19.57 13.44 8.80
CA LEU A 345 -19.01 14.27 7.72
C LEU A 345 -18.98 13.52 6.37
N PHE A 346 -18.88 12.20 6.37
CA PHE A 346 -18.97 11.38 5.16
C PHE A 346 -20.36 11.50 4.48
N HIS A 347 -21.41 11.78 5.26
CA HIS A 347 -22.75 12.05 4.71
C HIS A 347 -22.80 13.31 3.83
N SER A 348 -21.97 14.33 4.10
CA SER A 348 -22.02 15.59 3.36
C SER A 348 -21.09 15.64 2.14
N ASN A 349 -19.94 14.96 2.16
CA ASN A 349 -18.91 15.14 1.14
C ASN A 349 -18.91 14.07 0.02
N TYR A 350 -19.46 12.87 0.28
CA TYR A 350 -19.53 11.82 -0.74
C TYR A 350 -20.62 12.09 -1.80
N TYR A 351 -21.66 12.82 -1.44
CA TYR A 351 -22.78 13.15 -2.34
C TYR A 351 -22.55 14.36 -3.24
N ARG A 352 -21.61 15.26 -2.93
CA ARG A 352 -21.30 16.40 -3.82
C ARG A 352 -20.51 16.02 -5.07
N SER A 353 -19.85 14.88 -5.08
CA SER A 353 -19.01 14.43 -6.21
C SER A 353 -19.69 13.45 -7.17
N THR A 354 -20.92 12.99 -6.89
CA THR A 354 -21.62 12.03 -7.76
C THR A 354 -22.81 12.63 -8.51
N ASN A 355 -23.14 13.92 -8.28
CA ASN A 355 -24.23 14.65 -8.93
C ASN A 355 -23.76 15.91 -9.68
N SER A 356 -22.48 15.94 -10.10
CA SER A 356 -21.97 16.97 -11.02
C SER A 356 -21.30 16.31 -12.22
#